data_90cd31713ace28571e5da0f05ccd9ddc
#
_entry.id   90cd31713ace28571e5da0f05ccd9ddc
#
_cell.length_a   1.000
_cell.length_b   1.000
_cell.length_c   1.000
_cell.angle_alpha   90.00
_cell.angle_beta   90.00
_cell.angle_gamma   90.00
#
_symmetry.space_group_name_H-M   'P 1'
#
loop_
_entity.id
_entity.type
_entity.pdbx_description
1 polymer ?
#
loop_
_entity_poly.entity_id
_entity_poly.type
_entity_poly.pdbx_seq_one_letter_code
_entity_poly.pdbx_strand_id
1 'polypeptide(L)'
;MAFIRKIKTKSGTYLAEVEGYRKDGKVKQRVIKYLGKEIDGKPVKKIFADKIEVKSVKQSLDVLAIDKIADELKLKSIENPYVLSLVYSQLLEDKSINKLENWIRYTEIPALLGFDKVSVKKLYESLADINDEDFEIINNKLFEVFANYENISDATIIDVTDTYFAGSKINIKKRKGKENQISKLIQLGLAVSFKNGFPIFHKKYHGNLSGMDIYKDMSLELKNKGISSLIMDRCMLSKENIDMALELKFQIIAGLKKNSTIVNTFIKPI
;
A
#
# COMPACT_ATOMS: atom_id res chain seq x y z
N MET A 1 7.16 14.34 57.34
CA MET A 1 7.42 13.46 56.19
C MET A 1 6.08 13.22 55.47
N ALA A 2 6.03 13.48 54.19
CA ALA A 2 4.80 13.27 53.40
C ALA A 2 4.73 11.81 52.92
N PHE A 3 3.53 11.25 52.83
CA PHE A 3 3.28 9.90 52.35
C PHE A 3 1.88 9.80 51.70
N ILE A 4 1.66 8.78 50.87
CA ILE A 4 0.38 8.57 50.20
C ILE A 4 -0.52 7.76 51.11
N ARG A 5 -1.74 8.28 51.32
CA ARG A 5 -2.77 7.64 52.12
C ARG A 5 -4.03 7.36 51.30
N LYS A 6 -4.65 6.18 51.53
CA LYS A 6 -5.99 5.86 51.02
C LYS A 6 -7.04 6.47 51.93
N ILE A 7 -7.95 7.26 51.35
CA ILE A 7 -9.08 7.87 52.02
C ILE A 7 -10.36 7.24 51.46
N LYS A 8 -11.07 6.50 52.29
CA LYS A 8 -12.36 5.91 51.92
C LYS A 8 -13.48 6.92 52.14
N THR A 9 -14.31 7.11 51.10
CA THR A 9 -15.52 7.95 51.14
C THR A 9 -16.73 7.15 50.66
N LYS A 10 -17.94 7.70 50.77
CA LYS A 10 -19.17 7.07 50.25
C LYS A 10 -19.10 6.88 48.72
N SER A 11 -18.32 7.70 48.00
CA SER A 11 -18.16 7.67 46.53
C SER A 11 -16.96 6.85 46.03
N GLY A 12 -16.21 6.23 46.94
CA GLY A 12 -15.07 5.36 46.62
C GLY A 12 -13.79 5.70 47.40
N THR A 13 -12.72 5.02 47.06
CA THR A 13 -11.41 5.22 47.67
C THR A 13 -10.62 6.25 46.86
N TYR A 14 -9.99 7.19 47.55
CA TYR A 14 -9.16 8.24 46.96
C TYR A 14 -7.73 8.15 47.49
N LEU A 15 -6.76 8.49 46.68
CA LEU A 15 -5.36 8.63 47.10
C LEU A 15 -5.08 10.11 47.38
N ALA A 16 -4.44 10.38 48.50
CA ALA A 16 -4.04 11.72 48.91
C ALA A 16 -2.63 11.69 49.48
N GLU A 17 -1.86 12.70 49.17
CA GLU A 17 -0.59 12.98 49.82
C GLU A 17 -0.89 13.70 51.13
N VAL A 18 -0.43 13.10 52.23
CA VAL A 18 -0.65 13.61 53.59
C VAL A 18 0.67 13.80 54.33
N GLU A 19 0.69 14.77 55.21
CA GLU A 19 1.81 15.04 56.06
C GLU A 19 1.40 14.88 57.55
N GLY A 20 2.23 14.13 58.27
CA GLY A 20 2.09 14.02 59.75
C GLY A 20 2.76 15.19 60.45
N TYR A 21 2.05 15.80 61.38
CA TYR A 21 2.57 16.83 62.31
C TYR A 21 2.14 16.60 63.75
N ARG A 22 2.87 17.14 64.69
CA ARG A 22 2.51 17.10 66.13
C ARG A 22 1.82 18.39 66.56
N LYS A 23 0.68 18.27 67.20
CA LYS A 23 -0.04 19.36 67.82
C LYS A 23 -0.58 18.88 69.16
N ASP A 24 -0.34 19.62 70.23
CA ASP A 24 -0.76 19.34 71.60
C ASP A 24 -0.38 17.90 72.09
N GLY A 25 0.89 17.50 71.79
CA GLY A 25 1.42 16.19 72.13
C GLY A 25 0.86 15.03 71.30
N LYS A 26 -0.11 15.24 70.41
CA LYS A 26 -0.74 14.23 69.59
C LYS A 26 -0.29 14.34 68.12
N VAL A 27 -0.09 13.19 67.47
CA VAL A 27 0.19 13.14 66.04
C VAL A 27 -1.10 13.36 65.26
N LYS A 28 -1.12 14.41 64.43
CA LYS A 28 -2.21 14.73 63.50
C LYS A 28 -1.69 14.61 62.06
N GLN A 29 -2.62 14.45 61.11
CA GLN A 29 -2.29 14.42 59.69
C GLN A 29 -3.08 15.49 58.96
N ARG A 30 -2.42 16.17 58.00
CA ARG A 30 -3.09 17.09 57.08
C ARG A 30 -2.92 16.61 55.65
N VAL A 31 -3.95 16.77 54.85
CA VAL A 31 -3.91 16.50 53.41
C VAL A 31 -3.19 17.67 52.75
N ILE A 32 -2.11 17.36 52.06
CA ILE A 32 -1.35 18.32 51.21
C ILE A 32 -2.04 18.45 49.85
N LYS A 33 -2.40 17.27 49.27
CA LYS A 33 -2.96 17.23 47.92
C LYS A 33 -3.77 15.95 47.70
N TYR A 34 -4.92 16.08 47.05
CA TYR A 34 -5.65 14.94 46.54
C TYR A 34 -5.10 14.52 45.18
N LEU A 35 -4.74 13.22 45.05
CA LEU A 35 -4.11 12.70 43.82
C LEU A 35 -5.18 12.18 42.82
N GLY A 36 -6.35 11.74 43.32
CA GLY A 36 -7.47 11.27 42.53
C GLY A 36 -8.16 10.02 43.12
N LYS A 37 -9.15 9.51 42.43
CA LYS A 37 -9.83 8.25 42.79
C LYS A 37 -8.89 7.08 42.49
N GLU A 38 -8.80 6.12 43.41
CA GLU A 38 -8.02 4.90 43.22
C GLU A 38 -8.78 3.96 42.27
N ILE A 39 -8.12 3.58 41.17
CA ILE A 39 -8.52 2.49 40.27
C ILE A 39 -7.27 1.65 40.03
N ASP A 40 -7.33 0.36 40.31
CA ASP A 40 -6.22 -0.60 40.18
C ASP A 40 -4.91 -0.12 40.87
N GLY A 41 -5.04 0.48 42.05
CA GLY A 41 -3.87 0.97 42.81
C GLY A 41 -3.27 2.29 42.34
N LYS A 42 -3.80 2.91 41.27
CA LYS A 42 -3.30 4.18 40.72
C LYS A 42 -4.33 5.31 40.89
N PRO A 43 -3.85 6.56 41.07
CA PRO A 43 -4.73 7.71 41.17
C PRO A 43 -5.25 8.12 39.79
N VAL A 44 -6.56 8.10 39.61
CA VAL A 44 -7.24 8.64 38.42
C VAL A 44 -7.88 9.98 38.77
N LYS A 45 -7.46 11.04 38.12
CA LYS A 45 -8.05 12.38 38.23
C LYS A 45 -9.34 12.42 37.43
N LYS A 46 -10.45 12.88 38.04
CA LYS A 46 -11.63 13.27 37.26
C LYS A 46 -11.30 14.57 36.50
N ILE A 47 -11.38 14.52 35.20
CA ILE A 47 -11.36 15.71 34.35
C ILE A 47 -12.81 16.04 34.04
N PHE A 48 -13.24 17.26 34.32
CA PHE A 48 -14.58 17.71 33.95
C PHE A 48 -14.64 17.94 32.43
N ALA A 49 -15.77 17.61 31.82
CA ALA A 49 -15.92 17.68 30.37
C ALA A 49 -15.69 19.11 29.80
N ASP A 50 -16.02 20.13 30.59
CA ASP A 50 -15.76 21.55 30.27
C ASP A 50 -14.28 21.95 30.26
N LYS A 51 -13.41 21.10 30.81
CA LYS A 51 -11.94 21.28 30.83
C LYS A 51 -11.22 20.42 29.77
N ILE A 52 -11.96 19.72 28.92
CA ILE A 52 -11.41 18.95 27.83
C ILE A 52 -11.32 19.86 26.62
N GLU A 53 -10.09 20.15 26.18
CA GLU A 53 -9.81 20.85 24.95
C GLU A 53 -9.47 19.85 23.85
N VAL A 54 -10.24 19.85 22.76
CA VAL A 54 -9.96 19.02 21.59
C VAL A 54 -8.87 19.71 20.78
N LYS A 55 -7.66 19.18 20.82
CA LYS A 55 -6.49 19.74 20.09
C LYS A 55 -6.48 19.39 18.62
N SER A 56 -6.97 18.20 18.27
CA SER A 56 -7.05 17.75 16.87
C SER A 56 -8.07 16.63 16.73
N VAL A 57 -8.60 16.50 15.52
CA VAL A 57 -9.39 15.34 15.09
C VAL A 57 -8.68 14.75 13.90
N LYS A 58 -8.48 13.43 13.90
CA LYS A 58 -7.77 12.71 12.83
C LYS A 58 -8.65 11.62 12.25
N GLN A 59 -8.52 11.39 10.94
CA GLN A 59 -9.06 10.23 10.26
C GLN A 59 -8.23 9.02 10.66
N SER A 60 -8.85 7.96 11.17
CA SER A 60 -8.15 6.87 11.83
C SER A 60 -8.55 5.49 11.36
N LEU A 61 -9.84 5.14 11.35
CA LEU A 61 -10.29 3.74 11.23
C LEU A 61 -9.91 3.09 9.90
N ASP A 62 -10.10 3.77 8.80
CA ASP A 62 -9.75 3.33 7.44
C ASP A 62 -8.24 3.21 7.27
N VAL A 63 -7.48 4.18 7.79
CA VAL A 63 -6.02 4.16 7.80
C VAL A 63 -5.48 2.96 8.59
N LEU A 64 -6.04 2.70 9.78
CA LEU A 64 -5.66 1.54 10.61
C LEU A 64 -5.98 0.21 9.93
N ALA A 65 -7.10 0.13 9.21
CA ALA A 65 -7.46 -1.08 8.47
C ALA A 65 -6.46 -1.37 7.34
N ILE A 66 -6.06 -0.33 6.57
CA ILE A 66 -5.06 -0.47 5.52
C ILE A 66 -3.68 -0.79 6.11
N ASP A 67 -3.30 -0.14 7.20
CA ASP A 67 -2.03 -0.39 7.88
C ASP A 67 -1.92 -1.86 8.33
N LYS A 68 -3.00 -2.42 8.87
CA LYS A 68 -3.06 -3.84 9.24
C LYS A 68 -2.90 -4.76 8.03
N ILE A 69 -3.57 -4.46 6.92
CA ILE A 69 -3.42 -5.23 5.67
C ILE A 69 -1.99 -5.11 5.15
N ALA A 70 -1.40 -3.92 5.21
CA ALA A 70 -0.01 -3.68 4.81
C ALA A 70 0.98 -4.50 5.64
N ASP A 71 0.72 -4.69 6.94
CA ASP A 71 1.52 -5.57 7.80
C ASP A 71 1.36 -7.04 7.38
N GLU A 72 0.15 -7.51 7.14
CA GLU A 72 -0.14 -8.87 6.70
C GLU A 72 0.54 -9.18 5.34
N LEU A 73 0.51 -8.21 4.42
CA LEU A 73 1.17 -8.29 3.12
C LEU A 73 2.67 -7.96 3.16
N LYS A 74 3.24 -7.71 4.33
CA LYS A 74 4.65 -7.35 4.52
C LYS A 74 5.10 -6.12 3.72
N LEU A 75 4.18 -5.21 3.37
CA LEU A 75 4.49 -4.01 2.58
C LEU A 75 5.43 -3.05 3.31
N LYS A 76 5.46 -3.08 4.65
CA LYS A 76 6.40 -2.27 5.45
C LYS A 76 7.86 -2.66 5.24
N SER A 77 8.14 -3.80 4.61
CA SER A 77 9.49 -4.17 4.18
C SER A 77 10.05 -3.28 3.06
N ILE A 78 9.24 -2.39 2.47
CA ILE A 78 9.68 -1.36 1.52
C ILE A 78 10.60 -0.33 2.19
N GLU A 79 10.57 -0.22 3.54
CA GLU A 79 11.45 0.64 4.34
C GLU A 79 11.44 2.14 3.99
N ASN A 80 10.48 2.58 3.15
CA ASN A 80 10.29 3.97 2.82
C ASN A 80 8.90 4.46 3.27
N PRO A 81 8.80 5.12 4.44
CA PRO A 81 7.51 5.53 5.01
C PRO A 81 6.75 6.56 4.15
N TYR A 82 7.45 7.37 3.38
CA TYR A 82 6.80 8.34 2.49
C TYR A 82 6.21 7.67 1.26
N VAL A 83 6.88 6.66 0.69
CA VAL A 83 6.33 5.84 -0.40
C VAL A 83 5.11 5.05 0.11
N LEU A 84 5.19 4.43 1.29
CA LEU A 84 4.03 3.77 1.89
C LEU A 84 2.88 4.73 2.16
N SER A 85 3.16 5.97 2.60
CA SER A 85 2.12 6.98 2.77
C SER A 85 1.42 7.33 1.46
N LEU A 86 2.13 7.32 0.32
CA LEU A 86 1.55 7.50 -1.00
C LEU A 86 0.68 6.31 -1.40
N VAL A 87 1.09 5.07 -1.09
CA VAL A 87 0.28 3.86 -1.31
C VAL A 87 -1.02 3.94 -0.52
N TYR A 88 -0.97 4.29 0.78
CA TYR A 88 -2.16 4.46 1.60
C TYR A 88 -3.07 5.57 1.06
N SER A 89 -2.47 6.68 0.63
CA SER A 89 -3.20 7.81 0.06
C SER A 89 -3.91 7.43 -1.25
N GLN A 90 -3.28 6.64 -2.11
CA GLN A 90 -3.88 6.17 -3.36
C GLN A 90 -5.10 5.28 -3.14
N LEU A 91 -5.13 4.55 -2.03
CA LEU A 91 -6.26 3.68 -1.68
C LEU A 91 -7.42 4.43 -1.01
N LEU A 92 -7.11 5.50 -0.25
CA LEU A 92 -8.10 6.21 0.58
C LEU A 92 -8.53 7.55 0.01
N GLU A 93 -7.69 8.19 -0.80
CA GLU A 93 -7.88 9.57 -1.19
C GLU A 93 -7.37 9.78 -2.63
N ASP A 94 -8.26 9.76 -3.61
CA ASP A 94 -7.92 9.92 -5.03
C ASP A 94 -7.52 11.37 -5.36
N LYS A 95 -6.38 11.81 -4.81
CA LYS A 95 -5.81 13.15 -5.00
C LYS A 95 -4.40 13.12 -5.54
N SER A 96 -4.04 14.15 -6.30
CA SER A 96 -2.65 14.36 -6.72
C SER A 96 -1.74 14.61 -5.52
N ILE A 97 -0.46 14.21 -5.63
CA ILE A 97 0.56 14.35 -4.57
C ILE A 97 0.61 15.79 -4.01
N ASN A 98 0.42 16.80 -4.85
CA ASN A 98 0.40 18.21 -4.44
C ASN A 98 -0.70 18.55 -3.41
N LYS A 99 -1.74 17.74 -3.32
CA LYS A 99 -2.86 17.93 -2.38
C LYS A 99 -2.82 17.01 -1.18
N LEU A 100 -1.89 16.04 -1.15
CA LEU A 100 -1.84 15.01 -0.11
C LEU A 100 -1.24 15.49 1.21
N GLU A 101 -0.36 16.49 1.21
CA GLU A 101 0.30 16.98 2.43
C GLU A 101 -0.69 17.30 3.55
N ASN A 102 -1.72 18.09 3.22
CA ASN A 102 -2.73 18.47 4.19
C ASN A 102 -3.55 17.27 4.68
N TRP A 103 -3.97 16.38 3.76
CA TRP A 103 -4.74 15.22 4.13
C TRP A 103 -3.95 14.27 5.03
N ILE A 104 -2.71 13.88 4.64
CA ILE A 104 -1.85 13.02 5.44
C ILE A 104 -1.67 13.57 6.86
N ARG A 105 -1.50 14.88 7.01
CA ARG A 105 -1.30 15.55 8.31
C ARG A 105 -2.49 15.36 9.27
N TYR A 106 -3.70 15.21 8.74
CA TYR A 106 -4.92 14.99 9.53
C TYR A 106 -5.32 13.51 9.65
N THR A 107 -4.41 12.59 9.32
CA THR A 107 -4.57 11.15 9.47
C THR A 107 -3.62 10.59 10.52
N GLU A 108 -3.76 9.29 10.84
CA GLU A 108 -2.79 8.57 11.67
C GLU A 108 -1.56 8.05 10.89
N ILE A 109 -1.48 8.26 9.57
CA ILE A 109 -0.38 7.79 8.72
C ILE A 109 1.00 8.20 9.28
N PRO A 110 1.25 9.47 9.68
CA PRO A 110 2.56 9.84 10.21
C PRO A 110 2.96 9.05 11.46
N ALA A 111 2.02 8.83 12.37
CA ALA A 111 2.28 8.08 13.60
C ALA A 111 2.53 6.59 13.33
N LEU A 112 1.76 5.99 12.43
CA LEU A 112 1.86 4.56 12.06
C LEU A 112 3.14 4.25 11.29
N LEU A 113 3.57 5.16 10.41
CA LEU A 113 4.75 4.97 9.58
C LEU A 113 6.02 5.62 10.16
N GLY A 114 5.93 6.26 11.34
CA GLY A 114 7.09 6.73 12.11
C GLY A 114 7.75 8.01 11.57
N PHE A 115 6.98 8.96 11.02
CA PHE A 115 7.50 10.27 10.65
C PHE A 115 6.68 11.44 11.22
N ASP A 116 7.36 12.53 11.59
CA ASP A 116 6.71 13.68 12.22
C ASP A 116 6.14 14.69 11.22
N LYS A 117 6.81 14.88 10.10
CA LYS A 117 6.48 15.92 9.12
C LYS A 117 6.41 15.37 7.71
N VAL A 118 5.35 15.76 7.01
CA VAL A 118 5.17 15.51 5.58
C VAL A 118 5.21 16.84 4.83
N SER A 119 5.81 16.83 3.65
CA SER A 119 5.73 17.93 2.69
C SER A 119 5.64 17.37 1.27
N VAL A 120 5.02 18.12 0.37
CA VAL A 120 4.94 17.74 -1.05
C VAL A 120 6.32 17.46 -1.64
N LYS A 121 7.32 18.29 -1.30
CA LYS A 121 8.70 18.12 -1.74
C LYS A 121 9.24 16.75 -1.31
N LYS A 122 9.06 16.36 -0.05
CA LYS A 122 9.58 15.11 0.48
C LYS A 122 8.91 13.87 -0.12
N LEU A 123 7.60 13.97 -0.45
CA LEU A 123 6.89 12.92 -1.16
C LEU A 123 7.47 12.69 -2.58
N TYR A 124 7.75 13.78 -3.32
CA TYR A 124 8.39 13.67 -4.64
C TYR A 124 9.83 13.18 -4.57
N GLU A 125 10.61 13.65 -3.60
CA GLU A 125 11.99 13.19 -3.38
C GLU A 125 12.00 11.68 -3.11
N SER A 126 11.13 11.19 -2.22
CA SER A 126 11.05 9.76 -1.90
C SER A 126 10.65 8.88 -3.10
N LEU A 127 9.86 9.40 -4.05
CA LEU A 127 9.59 8.69 -5.31
C LEU A 127 10.78 8.72 -6.27
N ALA A 128 11.50 9.84 -6.30
CA ALA A 128 12.67 9.99 -7.18
C ALA A 128 13.87 9.16 -6.72
N ASP A 129 13.93 8.85 -5.43
CA ASP A 129 15.00 8.05 -4.82
C ASP A 129 14.85 6.55 -5.12
N ILE A 130 13.66 6.09 -5.60
CA ILE A 130 13.45 4.69 -6.01
C ILE A 130 14.14 4.47 -7.35
N ASN A 131 15.15 3.62 -7.35
CA ASN A 131 15.85 3.20 -8.55
C ASN A 131 15.32 1.86 -9.11
N ASP A 132 15.87 1.39 -10.23
CA ASP A 132 15.41 0.15 -10.87
C ASP A 132 15.72 -1.09 -10.00
N GLU A 133 16.79 -1.10 -9.22
CA GLU A 133 17.13 -2.19 -8.28
C GLU A 133 16.13 -2.27 -7.12
N ASP A 134 15.74 -1.12 -6.55
CA ASP A 134 14.69 -1.07 -5.52
C ASP A 134 13.36 -1.61 -6.07
N PHE A 135 13.05 -1.31 -7.33
CA PHE A 135 11.87 -1.81 -8.01
C PHE A 135 11.87 -3.34 -8.13
N GLU A 136 12.99 -3.94 -8.49
CA GLU A 136 13.14 -5.40 -8.55
C GLU A 136 13.00 -6.05 -7.17
N ILE A 137 13.61 -5.45 -6.14
CA ILE A 137 13.48 -5.91 -4.76
C ILE A 137 12.00 -5.88 -4.32
N ILE A 138 11.28 -4.79 -4.58
CA ILE A 138 9.86 -4.66 -4.24
C ILE A 138 9.03 -5.72 -4.99
N ASN A 139 9.23 -5.89 -6.29
CA ASN A 139 8.53 -6.89 -7.09
C ASN A 139 8.76 -8.31 -6.58
N ASN A 140 9.98 -8.65 -6.20
CA ASN A 140 10.30 -9.97 -5.67
C ASN A 140 9.65 -10.21 -4.31
N LYS A 141 9.67 -9.24 -3.41
CA LYS A 141 8.98 -9.31 -2.11
C LYS A 141 7.45 -9.47 -2.29
N LEU A 142 6.84 -8.74 -3.21
CA LEU A 142 5.42 -8.89 -3.52
C LEU A 142 5.11 -10.25 -4.13
N PHE A 143 6.00 -10.78 -4.97
CA PHE A 143 5.84 -12.13 -5.51
C PHE A 143 5.94 -13.22 -4.42
N GLU A 144 6.84 -13.07 -3.44
CA GLU A 144 6.90 -13.97 -2.28
C GLU A 144 5.60 -13.95 -1.48
N VAL A 145 5.00 -12.77 -1.29
CA VAL A 145 3.68 -12.65 -0.65
C VAL A 145 2.62 -13.39 -1.48
N PHE A 146 2.59 -13.17 -2.80
CA PHE A 146 1.69 -13.88 -3.70
C PHE A 146 1.84 -15.40 -3.56
N ALA A 147 3.06 -15.91 -3.58
CA ALA A 147 3.35 -17.34 -3.48
C ALA A 147 2.87 -18.00 -2.17
N ASN A 148 2.63 -17.19 -1.12
CA ASN A 148 2.07 -17.68 0.15
C ASN A 148 0.52 -17.74 0.14
N TYR A 149 -0.14 -16.96 -0.72
CA TYR A 149 -1.61 -16.87 -0.78
C TYR A 149 -2.21 -17.61 -1.98
N GLU A 150 -1.43 -17.77 -3.05
CA GLU A 150 -1.88 -18.33 -4.32
C GLU A 150 -1.05 -19.53 -4.75
N ASN A 151 -1.69 -20.44 -5.49
CA ASN A 151 -0.96 -21.52 -6.16
C ASN A 151 -0.26 -20.97 -7.41
N ILE A 152 1.07 -21.01 -7.44
CA ILE A 152 1.88 -20.53 -8.58
C ILE A 152 1.53 -21.21 -9.90
N SER A 153 1.00 -22.45 -9.85
CA SER A 153 0.57 -23.21 -11.03
C SER A 153 -0.76 -22.74 -11.64
N ASP A 154 -1.50 -21.86 -10.94
CA ASP A 154 -2.77 -21.34 -11.44
C ASP A 154 -2.54 -20.40 -12.65
N ALA A 155 -3.57 -20.28 -13.48
CA ALA A 155 -3.49 -19.43 -14.67
C ALA A 155 -3.26 -17.96 -14.32
N THR A 156 -2.43 -17.30 -15.09
CA THR A 156 -2.04 -15.89 -14.92
C THR A 156 -2.59 -15.08 -16.09
N ILE A 157 -3.33 -14.02 -15.80
CA ILE A 157 -3.80 -13.06 -16.79
C ILE A 157 -2.69 -12.03 -17.03
N ILE A 158 -2.35 -11.77 -18.28
CA ILE A 158 -1.42 -10.74 -18.68
C ILE A 158 -2.11 -9.71 -19.57
N ASP A 159 -1.83 -8.43 -19.32
CA ASP A 159 -2.27 -7.32 -20.16
C ASP A 159 -1.22 -6.21 -20.22
N VAL A 160 -1.31 -5.39 -21.27
CA VAL A 160 -0.46 -4.21 -21.46
C VAL A 160 -1.35 -3.00 -21.69
N THR A 161 -1.20 -1.99 -20.86
CA THR A 161 -1.95 -0.73 -20.97
C THR A 161 -1.04 0.45 -21.27
N ASP A 162 -1.60 1.48 -21.93
CA ASP A 162 -0.91 2.74 -22.21
C ASP A 162 -1.20 3.75 -21.10
N THR A 163 -0.16 4.45 -20.63
CA THR A 163 -0.29 5.60 -19.73
C THR A 163 0.23 6.85 -20.43
N TYR A 164 -0.63 7.87 -20.51
CA TYR A 164 -0.38 9.10 -21.29
C TYR A 164 0.11 10.23 -20.38
N PHE A 165 1.02 11.04 -20.93
CA PHE A 165 1.57 12.21 -20.26
C PHE A 165 1.21 13.50 -21.00
N ALA A 166 0.54 14.41 -20.32
CA ALA A 166 0.18 15.72 -20.84
C ALA A 166 1.32 16.75 -20.78
N GLY A 167 2.36 16.52 -19.95
CA GLY A 167 3.43 17.48 -19.68
C GLY A 167 4.44 17.62 -20.84
N SER A 168 4.89 18.85 -21.11
CA SER A 168 5.91 19.14 -22.14
C SER A 168 7.32 18.75 -21.71
N LYS A 169 7.61 18.78 -20.41
CA LYS A 169 8.97 18.61 -19.85
C LYS A 169 9.47 17.16 -19.79
N ILE A 170 8.61 16.17 -20.00
CA ILE A 170 8.99 14.76 -19.92
C ILE A 170 9.63 14.34 -21.22
N ASN A 171 10.86 13.80 -21.16
CA ASN A 171 11.59 13.31 -22.32
C ASN A 171 11.15 11.90 -22.75
N ILE A 172 9.90 11.78 -23.19
CA ILE A 172 9.31 10.54 -23.72
C ILE A 172 8.91 10.80 -25.17
N LYS A 173 9.23 9.86 -26.07
CA LYS A 173 8.83 9.95 -27.48
C LYS A 173 7.32 9.87 -27.63
N LYS A 174 6.77 10.68 -28.54
CA LYS A 174 5.36 10.59 -28.90
C LYS A 174 5.11 9.36 -29.76
N ARG A 175 4.02 8.66 -29.48
CA ARG A 175 3.54 7.52 -30.27
C ARG A 175 2.02 7.56 -30.38
N LYS A 176 1.49 6.88 -31.39
CA LYS A 176 0.07 6.60 -31.53
C LYS A 176 -0.32 5.51 -30.54
N GLY A 177 -1.11 5.85 -29.53
CA GLY A 177 -1.60 4.93 -28.51
C GLY A 177 -2.86 4.16 -28.94
N LYS A 178 -3.38 3.34 -28.04
CA LYS A 178 -4.61 2.53 -28.27
C LYS A 178 -5.83 3.38 -28.67
N GLU A 179 -5.91 4.61 -28.20
CA GLU A 179 -6.99 5.57 -28.53
C GLU A 179 -6.77 6.35 -29.83
N ASN A 180 -5.82 5.94 -30.65
CA ASN A 180 -5.46 6.58 -31.93
C ASN A 180 -4.89 8.02 -31.84
N GLN A 181 -4.67 8.56 -30.67
CA GLN A 181 -4.04 9.87 -30.46
C GLN A 181 -2.52 9.75 -30.34
N ILE A 182 -1.81 10.75 -30.90
CA ILE A 182 -0.34 10.84 -30.78
C ILE A 182 0.00 11.55 -29.48
N SER A 183 0.49 10.82 -28.50
CA SER A 183 0.81 11.33 -27.18
C SER A 183 2.15 10.81 -26.68
N LYS A 184 2.73 11.49 -25.70
CA LYS A 184 3.82 10.93 -24.90
C LYS A 184 3.24 9.82 -24.04
N LEU A 185 3.72 8.60 -24.19
CA LEU A 185 3.21 7.46 -23.43
C LEU A 185 4.32 6.50 -23.00
N ILE A 186 4.06 5.83 -21.91
CA ILE A 186 4.72 4.60 -21.50
C ILE A 186 3.71 3.47 -21.54
N GLN A 187 4.19 2.25 -21.60
CA GLN A 187 3.37 1.05 -21.52
C GLN A 187 3.63 0.38 -20.18
N LEU A 188 2.57 -0.08 -19.53
CA LEU A 188 2.63 -0.85 -18.30
C LEU A 188 2.16 -2.27 -18.60
N GLY A 189 3.06 -3.23 -18.47
CA GLY A 189 2.73 -4.65 -18.47
C GLY A 189 2.33 -5.07 -17.06
N LEU A 190 1.22 -5.77 -16.93
CA LEU A 190 0.70 -6.28 -15.68
C LEU A 190 0.37 -7.77 -15.83
N ALA A 191 0.73 -8.54 -14.81
CA ALA A 191 0.33 -9.93 -14.67
C ALA A 191 -0.38 -10.13 -13.31
N VAL A 192 -1.55 -10.77 -13.34
CA VAL A 192 -2.35 -11.04 -12.14
C VAL A 192 -2.81 -12.50 -12.11
N SER A 193 -3.02 -13.05 -10.92
CA SER A 193 -3.61 -14.37 -10.77
C SER A 193 -5.03 -14.41 -11.32
N PHE A 194 -5.40 -15.45 -12.04
CA PHE A 194 -6.76 -15.61 -12.59
C PHE A 194 -7.81 -15.73 -11.49
N LYS A 195 -7.47 -16.40 -10.41
CA LYS A 195 -8.41 -16.75 -9.35
C LYS A 195 -8.85 -15.55 -8.51
N ASN A 196 -7.90 -14.74 -8.04
CA ASN A 196 -8.17 -13.67 -7.08
C ASN A 196 -7.71 -12.29 -7.57
N GLY A 197 -7.15 -12.19 -8.79
CA GLY A 197 -6.65 -10.92 -9.33
C GLY A 197 -5.41 -10.40 -8.59
N PHE A 198 -4.70 -11.25 -7.83
CA PHE A 198 -3.53 -10.83 -7.09
C PHE A 198 -2.40 -10.44 -8.07
N PRO A 199 -1.78 -9.26 -7.92
CA PRO A 199 -0.70 -8.83 -8.81
C PRO A 199 0.56 -9.67 -8.59
N ILE A 200 1.02 -10.32 -9.67
CA ILE A 200 2.19 -11.20 -9.68
C ILE A 200 3.44 -10.45 -10.15
N PHE A 201 3.26 -9.61 -11.15
CA PHE A 201 4.34 -8.91 -11.82
C PHE A 201 3.82 -7.65 -12.50
N HIS A 202 4.61 -6.59 -12.48
CA HIS A 202 4.39 -5.40 -13.29
C HIS A 202 5.73 -4.84 -13.76
N LYS A 203 5.73 -4.25 -14.95
CA LYS A 203 6.92 -3.60 -15.51
C LYS A 203 6.55 -2.45 -16.41
N LYS A 204 7.31 -1.38 -16.31
CA LYS A 204 7.21 -0.21 -17.16
C LYS A 204 8.04 -0.42 -18.43
N TYR A 205 7.43 -0.16 -19.57
CA TYR A 205 8.08 -0.20 -20.89
C TYR A 205 8.07 1.14 -21.58
N HIS A 206 9.07 1.39 -22.39
CA HIS A 206 9.04 2.56 -23.26
C HIS A 206 7.90 2.46 -24.28
N GLY A 207 7.18 3.57 -24.50
CA GLY A 207 6.02 3.58 -25.39
C GLY A 207 6.30 3.21 -26.85
N ASN A 208 7.56 3.12 -27.26
CA ASN A 208 7.98 2.72 -28.61
C ASN A 208 8.28 1.22 -28.76
N LEU A 209 8.21 0.42 -27.70
CA LEU A 209 8.37 -1.03 -27.81
C LEU A 209 7.18 -1.65 -28.52
N SER A 210 7.43 -2.70 -29.27
CA SER A 210 6.37 -3.48 -29.89
C SER A 210 5.66 -4.33 -28.83
N GLY A 211 4.38 -4.65 -29.06
CA GLY A 211 3.67 -5.58 -28.17
C GLY A 211 4.34 -6.96 -28.10
N MET A 212 5.06 -7.35 -29.15
CA MET A 212 5.79 -8.61 -29.20
C MET A 212 7.01 -8.60 -28.27
N ASP A 213 7.79 -7.51 -28.28
CA ASP A 213 8.95 -7.38 -27.38
C ASP A 213 8.54 -7.35 -25.91
N ILE A 214 7.43 -6.65 -25.61
CA ILE A 214 6.86 -6.60 -24.26
C ILE A 214 6.40 -7.99 -23.83
N TYR A 215 5.68 -8.70 -24.71
CA TYR A 215 5.21 -10.06 -24.43
C TYR A 215 6.38 -11.01 -24.17
N LYS A 216 7.44 -10.92 -24.98
CA LYS A 216 8.64 -11.74 -24.81
C LYS A 216 9.29 -11.52 -23.45
N ASP A 217 9.50 -10.28 -23.07
CA ASP A 217 10.11 -9.91 -21.79
C ASP A 217 9.24 -10.39 -20.60
N MET A 218 7.94 -10.10 -20.62
CA MET A 218 7.01 -10.56 -19.58
C MET A 218 6.96 -12.08 -19.47
N SER A 219 6.94 -12.79 -20.59
CA SER A 219 6.89 -14.26 -20.62
C SER A 219 8.12 -14.88 -19.98
N LEU A 220 9.32 -14.35 -20.26
CA LEU A 220 10.56 -14.80 -19.64
C LEU A 220 10.55 -14.59 -18.13
N GLU A 221 10.14 -13.41 -17.66
CA GLU A 221 10.04 -13.10 -16.23
C GLU A 221 9.04 -14.02 -15.51
N LEU A 222 7.86 -14.21 -16.09
CA LEU A 222 6.85 -15.08 -15.52
C LEU A 222 7.30 -16.56 -15.50
N LYS A 223 8.05 -16.99 -16.52
CA LYS A 223 8.65 -18.32 -16.55
C LYS A 223 9.64 -18.52 -15.41
N ASN A 224 10.52 -17.55 -15.19
CA ASN A 224 11.49 -17.57 -14.09
C ASN A 224 10.80 -17.63 -12.71
N LYS A 225 9.59 -17.08 -12.61
CA LYS A 225 8.74 -17.15 -11.40
C LYS A 225 7.93 -18.46 -11.28
N GLY A 226 8.12 -19.42 -12.20
CA GLY A 226 7.46 -20.73 -12.16
C GLY A 226 6.04 -20.75 -12.71
N ILE A 227 5.57 -19.67 -13.32
CA ILE A 227 4.25 -19.62 -13.97
C ILE A 227 4.25 -20.56 -15.19
N SER A 228 3.17 -21.32 -15.37
CA SER A 228 3.03 -22.31 -16.44
C SER A 228 1.83 -22.06 -17.37
N SER A 229 0.88 -21.23 -16.99
CA SER A 229 -0.36 -21.00 -17.75
C SER A 229 -0.63 -19.51 -17.90
N LEU A 230 -0.87 -19.03 -19.13
CA LEU A 230 -1.12 -17.64 -19.46
C LEU A 230 -2.50 -17.45 -20.10
N ILE A 231 -3.22 -16.47 -19.63
CA ILE A 231 -4.46 -15.96 -20.25
C ILE A 231 -4.15 -14.58 -20.82
N MET A 232 -4.42 -14.38 -22.10
CA MET A 232 -4.10 -13.12 -22.76
C MET A 232 -5.20 -12.64 -23.70
N ASP A 233 -5.25 -11.34 -23.96
CA ASP A 233 -6.14 -10.78 -24.95
C ASP A 233 -5.73 -11.17 -26.37
N ARG A 234 -6.72 -11.27 -27.27
CA ARG A 234 -6.54 -11.56 -28.69
C ARG A 234 -5.55 -10.63 -29.40
N CYS A 235 -5.37 -9.41 -28.90
CA CYS A 235 -4.42 -8.45 -29.47
C CYS A 235 -2.96 -8.89 -29.29
N MET A 236 -2.67 -9.71 -28.29
CA MET A 236 -1.35 -10.25 -28.00
C MET A 236 -1.09 -11.58 -28.71
N LEU A 237 -2.11 -12.17 -29.36
CA LEU A 237 -2.00 -13.44 -30.04
C LEU A 237 -1.49 -13.22 -31.48
N SER A 238 -0.17 -13.39 -31.67
CA SER A 238 0.49 -13.53 -32.98
C SER A 238 1.11 -14.91 -33.11
N LYS A 239 1.49 -15.31 -34.33
CA LYS A 239 2.17 -16.59 -34.53
C LYS A 239 3.46 -16.66 -33.70
N GLU A 240 4.25 -15.59 -33.75
CA GLU A 240 5.52 -15.48 -33.03
C GLU A 240 5.34 -15.61 -31.52
N ASN A 241 4.28 -15.00 -30.97
CA ASN A 241 3.99 -15.12 -29.54
C ASN A 241 3.52 -16.52 -29.15
N ILE A 242 2.78 -17.20 -30.04
CA ILE A 242 2.38 -18.60 -29.82
C ILE A 242 3.62 -19.51 -29.85
N ASP A 243 4.46 -19.37 -30.87
CA ASP A 243 5.66 -20.19 -31.02
C ASP A 243 6.58 -20.03 -29.79
N MET A 244 6.80 -18.79 -29.34
CA MET A 244 7.58 -18.52 -28.13
C MET A 244 6.96 -19.11 -26.87
N ALA A 245 5.63 -19.00 -26.70
CA ALA A 245 4.98 -19.59 -25.55
C ALA A 245 5.11 -21.12 -25.53
N LEU A 246 5.05 -21.76 -26.69
CA LEU A 246 5.28 -23.21 -26.83
C LEU A 246 6.74 -23.56 -26.48
N GLU A 247 7.72 -22.80 -26.97
CA GLU A 247 9.13 -22.98 -26.61
C GLU A 247 9.36 -22.87 -25.09
N LEU A 248 8.71 -21.90 -24.45
CA LEU A 248 8.75 -21.71 -22.99
C LEU A 248 7.86 -22.71 -22.24
N LYS A 249 7.14 -23.61 -22.94
CA LYS A 249 6.24 -24.59 -22.36
C LYS A 249 5.11 -23.97 -21.52
N PHE A 250 4.54 -22.87 -22.00
CA PHE A 250 3.32 -22.34 -21.43
C PHE A 250 2.07 -23.03 -22.01
N GLN A 251 1.07 -23.20 -21.16
CA GLN A 251 -0.31 -23.39 -21.57
C GLN A 251 -0.92 -22.01 -21.85
N ILE A 252 -1.54 -21.83 -23.01
CA ILE A 252 -2.11 -20.53 -23.41
C ILE A 252 -3.61 -20.61 -23.56
N ILE A 253 -4.31 -19.63 -23.00
CA ILE A 253 -5.72 -19.37 -23.25
C ILE A 253 -5.80 -17.95 -23.83
N ALA A 254 -6.30 -17.82 -25.05
CA ALA A 254 -6.45 -16.51 -25.69
C ALA A 254 -7.62 -16.47 -26.68
N GLY A 255 -8.18 -15.28 -26.87
CA GLY A 255 -9.19 -15.04 -27.89
C GLY A 255 -8.59 -15.09 -29.31
N LEU A 256 -9.21 -15.79 -30.23
CA LEU A 256 -8.81 -15.81 -31.64
C LEU A 256 -9.38 -14.62 -32.40
N LYS A 257 -8.58 -14.05 -33.33
CA LYS A 257 -9.07 -13.08 -34.32
C LYS A 257 -9.87 -13.81 -35.36
N LYS A 258 -11.11 -13.35 -35.70
CA LYS A 258 -11.99 -13.97 -36.66
C LYS A 258 -11.37 -14.27 -38.04
N ASN A 259 -10.42 -13.43 -38.46
CA ASN A 259 -9.74 -13.54 -39.75
C ASN A 259 -8.32 -14.10 -39.65
N SER A 260 -7.99 -14.79 -38.55
CA SER A 260 -6.67 -15.38 -38.42
C SER A 260 -6.56 -16.67 -39.25
N THR A 261 -5.40 -16.91 -39.83
CA THR A 261 -5.09 -18.15 -40.53
C THR A 261 -5.32 -19.37 -39.64
N ILE A 262 -5.14 -19.23 -38.34
CA ILE A 262 -5.39 -20.25 -37.33
C ILE A 262 -6.87 -20.65 -37.31
N VAL A 263 -7.80 -19.66 -37.30
CA VAL A 263 -9.26 -19.94 -37.34
C VAL A 263 -9.61 -20.70 -38.61
N ASN A 264 -9.09 -20.27 -39.76
CA ASN A 264 -9.37 -20.93 -41.06
C ASN A 264 -8.75 -22.32 -41.15
N THR A 265 -7.71 -22.62 -40.41
CA THR A 265 -7.02 -23.94 -40.42
C THR A 265 -7.72 -24.93 -39.48
N PHE A 266 -8.16 -24.49 -38.31
CA PHE A 266 -8.65 -25.37 -37.25
C PHE A 266 -10.17 -25.34 -37.02
N ILE A 267 -10.85 -24.26 -37.41
CA ILE A 267 -12.30 -24.14 -37.31
C ILE A 267 -12.87 -24.23 -38.74
N LYS A 268 -13.17 -25.44 -39.20
CA LYS A 268 -14.00 -25.60 -40.41
C LYS A 268 -15.36 -24.96 -40.16
N PRO A 269 -15.87 -24.10 -41.05
CA PRO A 269 -17.26 -23.67 -40.97
C PRO A 269 -18.15 -24.89 -41.02
N ILE A 270 -19.04 -25.00 -40.02
CA ILE A 270 -20.13 -25.97 -39.97
C ILE A 270 -21.14 -25.59 -41.03
#